data_2aa354c612681cd4db450636ac961fe6
#
_entry.id   2aa354c612681cd4db450636ac961fe6
#
_cell.length_a   1.000
_cell.length_b   1.000
_cell.length_c   1.000
_cell.angle_alpha   90.00
_cell.angle_beta   90.00
_cell.angle_gamma   90.00
#
_symmetry.space_group_name_H-M   'P 1'
#
loop_
_entity.id
_entity.type
_entity.pdbx_description
1 polymer ?
#
loop_
_entity_poly.entity_id
_entity_poly.type
_entity_poly.pdbx_seq_one_letter_code
_entity_poly.pdbx_strand_id
1 'polypeptide(L)'
;MRTEAVEQFATRSNFPYLFGVYLAANAIPDASLVVDGPDCALYKAQFIQGRHDLSSTLIDCAGRSRLLVSSVTVEGIVKDRSAELERLFRDASAGRGVVMSASLPMAAITGTQYDLLLRRMTQATGVPGVVIPFGSLGGDWLDGYSETLTALARTVEVRQGDPSPDKVALIGYFMDRNEHDHLANVAELERMLRALGLDPVSVWLSGRPWKQLEAVRDAGLLVALPHGVEAARLLASRTGARVVELPVPLGIAGTMSWLSELGAAIGRDDAAQRFLAQELYDLVPRIRWLVQQVFLGSRVSFVGDPYLVHPMAEFLEELGCVPVLLASVGRQRNETAPALRARVLFEPTAEELRAALQGLPEDRSIDLAIQCDTFGFGGGGAQAVLPFGFATPLWHAVADTPFVGFRGAATLAHRMAEKLMERVRNAR
;
A
#
# COMPACT_ATOMS: atom_id res chain seq x y z
N MET A 1 11.13 2.22 -37.67
CA MET A 1 12.31 2.51 -36.80
C MET A 1 12.19 3.77 -35.91
N ARG A 2 11.48 4.85 -36.29
CA ARG A 2 11.32 6.03 -35.41
C ARG A 2 10.27 5.83 -34.31
N THR A 3 9.26 4.98 -34.49
CA THR A 3 8.17 4.77 -33.55
C THR A 3 8.61 3.93 -32.34
N GLU A 4 9.36 2.84 -32.54
CA GLU A 4 9.86 1.99 -31.46
C GLU A 4 10.83 2.69 -30.50
N ALA A 5 11.67 3.61 -31.02
CA ALA A 5 12.61 4.36 -30.17
C ALA A 5 11.93 5.40 -29.25
N VAL A 6 10.76 5.90 -29.66
CA VAL A 6 9.97 6.86 -28.85
C VAL A 6 9.20 6.13 -27.74
N GLU A 7 8.70 4.91 -28.02
CA GLU A 7 8.00 4.09 -27.02
C GLU A 7 8.91 3.65 -25.86
N GLN A 8 10.20 3.44 -26.11
CA GLN A 8 11.18 3.07 -25.06
C GLN A 8 11.36 4.14 -23.98
N PHE A 9 11.05 5.40 -24.27
CA PHE A 9 11.19 6.54 -23.36
C PHE A 9 9.85 7.11 -22.87
N ALA A 10 8.73 6.50 -23.27
CA ALA A 10 7.42 6.94 -22.80
C ALA A 10 7.27 6.67 -21.29
N THR A 11 6.75 7.65 -20.56
CA THR A 11 6.48 7.50 -19.12
C THR A 11 5.39 6.47 -18.92
N ARG A 12 5.71 5.41 -18.18
CA ARG A 12 4.78 4.36 -17.80
C ARG A 12 4.03 4.72 -16.51
N SER A 13 2.86 4.14 -16.32
CA SER A 13 2.05 4.28 -15.10
C SER A 13 2.74 3.52 -13.96
N ASN A 14 3.79 4.11 -13.42
CA ASN A 14 4.60 3.54 -12.34
C ASN A 14 5.26 4.66 -11.53
N PHE A 15 5.64 4.34 -10.29
CA PHE A 15 6.40 5.23 -9.43
C PHE A 15 7.80 4.66 -9.15
N PRO A 16 8.80 5.53 -8.94
CA PRO A 16 10.14 5.09 -8.57
C PRO A 16 10.18 4.39 -7.22
N TYR A 17 11.13 3.49 -7.04
CA TYR A 17 11.42 2.74 -5.81
C TYR A 17 11.36 3.59 -4.53
N LEU A 18 11.96 4.77 -4.54
CA LEU A 18 12.01 5.65 -3.37
C LEU A 18 10.63 6.10 -2.86
N PHE A 19 9.61 6.11 -3.72
CA PHE A 19 8.23 6.42 -3.29
C PHE A 19 7.71 5.38 -2.30
N GLY A 20 7.96 4.10 -2.54
CA GLY A 20 7.58 3.05 -1.61
C GLY A 20 8.30 3.16 -0.27
N VAL A 21 9.58 3.55 -0.29
CA VAL A 21 10.34 3.84 0.93
C VAL A 21 9.71 4.99 1.71
N TYR A 22 9.30 6.06 1.04
CA TYR A 22 8.63 7.19 1.68
C TYR A 22 7.29 6.79 2.30
N LEU A 23 6.48 6.00 1.59
CA LEU A 23 5.19 5.52 2.10
C LEU A 23 5.38 4.65 3.35
N ALA A 24 6.35 3.74 3.33
CA ALA A 24 6.69 2.91 4.47
C ALA A 24 7.17 3.75 5.68
N ALA A 25 8.04 4.74 5.45
CA ALA A 25 8.49 5.65 6.50
C ALA A 25 7.35 6.53 7.03
N ASN A 26 6.44 6.97 6.15
CA ASN A 26 5.27 7.75 6.56
C ASN A 26 4.35 6.96 7.47
N ALA A 27 4.17 5.67 7.20
CA ALA A 27 3.31 4.78 7.98
C ALA A 27 3.81 4.47 9.41
N ILE A 28 5.01 4.96 9.79
CA ILE A 28 5.57 4.89 11.14
C ILE A 28 5.75 6.31 11.66
N PRO A 29 4.84 6.85 12.49
CA PRO A 29 4.81 8.29 12.86
C PRO A 29 6.08 8.79 13.55
N ASP A 30 6.77 7.94 14.28
CA ASP A 30 8.03 8.24 14.98
C ASP A 30 9.29 7.78 14.22
N ALA A 31 9.16 7.41 12.93
CA ALA A 31 10.32 7.18 12.07
C ALA A 31 10.89 8.48 11.51
N SER A 32 12.20 8.53 11.34
CA SER A 32 12.89 9.48 10.46
C SER A 32 13.53 8.73 9.31
N LEU A 33 13.54 9.34 8.13
CA LEU A 33 14.20 8.82 6.94
C LEU A 33 15.32 9.76 6.51
N VAL A 34 16.52 9.25 6.42
CA VAL A 34 17.68 9.94 5.84
C VAL A 34 17.92 9.37 4.45
N VAL A 35 17.83 10.23 3.43
CA VAL A 35 18.15 9.87 2.05
C VAL A 35 19.49 10.44 1.66
N ASP A 36 20.46 9.57 1.39
CA ASP A 36 21.74 9.98 0.86
C ASP A 36 21.66 10.15 -0.65
N GLY A 37 21.72 11.40 -1.09
CA GLY A 37 21.56 11.75 -2.50
C GLY A 37 21.40 13.24 -2.74
N PRO A 38 21.20 13.66 -3.97
CA PRO A 38 20.95 15.06 -4.33
C PRO A 38 19.53 15.52 -3.92
N ASP A 39 19.28 16.82 -3.96
CA ASP A 39 18.05 17.48 -3.51
C ASP A 39 16.77 17.03 -4.24
N CYS A 40 16.89 16.37 -5.39
CA CYS A 40 15.73 15.80 -6.07
C CYS A 40 14.98 14.77 -5.21
N ALA A 41 15.59 14.23 -4.16
CA ALA A 41 14.95 13.40 -3.17
C ALA A 41 13.84 14.13 -2.42
N LEU A 42 14.06 15.40 -2.04
CA LEU A 42 13.04 16.25 -1.40
C LEU A 42 11.86 16.51 -2.33
N TYR A 43 12.15 16.83 -3.59
CA TYR A 43 11.09 17.08 -4.57
C TYR A 43 10.18 15.87 -4.76
N LYS A 44 10.75 14.66 -4.81
CA LYS A 44 9.98 13.42 -4.88
C LYS A 44 9.13 13.21 -3.63
N ALA A 45 9.64 13.52 -2.45
CA ALA A 45 8.88 13.42 -1.21
C ALA A 45 7.69 14.38 -1.18
N GLN A 46 7.81 15.58 -1.73
CA GLN A 46 6.72 16.55 -1.82
C GLN A 46 5.52 16.02 -2.61
N PHE A 47 5.74 15.12 -3.54
CA PHE A 47 4.65 14.48 -4.28
C PHE A 47 3.81 13.57 -3.39
N ILE A 48 4.46 12.80 -2.50
CA ILE A 48 3.78 11.94 -1.51
C ILE A 48 3.13 12.78 -0.42
N GLN A 49 3.82 13.86 -0.02
CA GLN A 49 3.29 14.77 0.99
C GLN A 49 1.95 15.38 0.57
N GLY A 50 1.56 15.22 -0.69
CA GLY A 50 0.35 15.83 -1.20
C GLY A 50 0.34 17.33 -0.84
N ARG A 51 -0.12 18.18 -1.70
CA ARG A 51 -0.16 19.62 -1.39
C ARG A 51 -1.11 19.98 -0.25
N HIS A 52 -1.75 19.00 0.36
CA HIS A 52 -2.96 19.20 1.16
C HIS A 52 -2.97 18.42 2.47
N ASP A 53 -2.13 17.43 2.63
CA ASP A 53 -2.22 16.54 3.77
C ASP A 53 -0.96 16.62 4.63
N LEU A 54 -1.02 17.45 5.66
CA LEU A 54 0.05 17.58 6.65
C LEU A 54 0.21 16.32 7.50
N SER A 55 -0.81 15.49 7.63
CA SER A 55 -0.75 14.26 8.43
C SER A 55 -0.15 13.09 7.67
N SER A 56 -0.26 13.06 6.35
CA SER A 56 0.43 12.10 5.49
C SER A 56 1.83 12.55 5.10
N THR A 57 2.24 13.71 5.54
CA THR A 57 3.56 14.24 5.24
C THR A 57 4.59 13.68 6.21
N LEU A 58 5.82 13.51 5.74
CA LEU A 58 6.98 13.24 6.59
C LEU A 58 7.33 14.46 7.47
N ILE A 59 6.31 15.11 8.01
CA ILE A 59 6.38 16.23 8.95
C ILE A 59 5.74 15.78 10.27
N ASP A 60 6.39 16.03 11.38
CA ASP A 60 5.82 15.73 12.69
C ASP A 60 4.81 16.80 13.16
N CYS A 61 4.11 16.52 14.26
CA CYS A 61 3.12 17.44 14.82
C CYS A 61 3.70 18.79 15.27
N ALA A 62 5.02 18.91 15.39
CA ALA A 62 5.72 20.17 15.63
C ALA A 62 6.13 20.89 14.32
N GLY A 63 5.72 20.40 13.17
CA GLY A 63 6.07 20.94 11.88
C GLY A 63 7.50 20.65 11.40
N ARG A 64 8.20 19.71 12.05
CA ARG A 64 9.59 19.36 11.68
C ARG A 64 9.57 18.21 10.67
N SER A 65 10.39 18.33 9.61
CA SER A 65 10.54 17.25 8.63
C SER A 65 11.11 15.99 9.29
N ARG A 66 10.49 14.86 8.98
CA ARG A 66 11.00 13.52 9.30
C ARG A 66 11.89 12.97 8.18
N LEU A 67 11.97 13.68 7.06
CA LEU A 67 12.84 13.40 5.92
C LEU A 67 14.03 14.37 5.95
N LEU A 68 15.24 13.81 6.01
CA LEU A 68 16.48 14.54 5.87
C LEU A 68 17.20 14.05 4.62
N VAL A 69 17.83 14.95 3.88
CA VAL A 69 18.58 14.63 2.66
C VAL A 69 19.99 15.16 2.82
N SER A 70 20.98 14.39 2.39
CA SER A 70 22.39 14.79 2.45
C SER A 70 22.75 15.90 1.45
N SER A 71 21.89 16.13 0.47
CA SER A 71 22.07 17.17 -0.57
C SER A 71 23.45 17.11 -1.25
N VAL A 72 23.93 15.88 -1.50
CA VAL A 72 25.24 15.68 -2.06
C VAL A 72 25.37 16.23 -3.49
N THR A 73 26.44 17.00 -3.73
CA THR A 73 26.81 17.50 -5.06
C THR A 73 27.75 16.54 -5.77
N VAL A 74 27.95 16.75 -7.09
CA VAL A 74 28.90 15.97 -7.89
C VAL A 74 30.32 16.09 -7.34
N GLU A 75 30.73 17.26 -6.88
CA GLU A 75 32.04 17.48 -6.27
C GLU A 75 32.15 16.89 -4.86
N GLY A 76 31.02 16.79 -4.15
CA GLY A 76 30.95 16.22 -2.81
C GLY A 76 31.06 14.69 -2.81
N ILE A 77 30.64 14.04 -3.90
CA ILE A 77 30.54 12.57 -3.96
C ILE A 77 31.91 11.86 -3.92
N VAL A 78 32.98 12.53 -4.35
CA VAL A 78 34.33 11.98 -4.34
C VAL A 78 35.05 12.15 -2.99
N LYS A 79 34.42 12.78 -2.01
CA LYS A 79 34.98 13.02 -0.67
C LYS A 79 34.42 11.99 0.33
N ASP A 80 35.21 11.71 1.38
CA ASP A 80 34.67 10.96 2.52
C ASP A 80 33.65 11.82 3.25
N ARG A 81 32.39 11.34 3.28
CA ARG A 81 31.24 12.01 3.87
C ARG A 81 30.77 11.32 5.16
N SER A 82 31.56 10.37 5.67
CA SER A 82 31.16 9.57 6.83
C SER A 82 30.81 10.43 8.03
N ALA A 83 31.62 11.46 8.33
CA ALA A 83 31.39 12.38 9.48
C ALA A 83 30.12 13.25 9.29
N GLU A 84 29.83 13.67 8.07
CA GLU A 84 28.61 14.42 7.73
C GLU A 84 27.37 13.55 7.88
N LEU A 85 27.39 12.35 7.33
CA LEU A 85 26.28 11.39 7.43
C LEU A 85 26.05 10.93 8.88
N GLU A 86 27.11 10.68 9.64
CA GLU A 86 27.00 10.32 11.05
C GLU A 86 26.31 11.43 11.86
N ARG A 87 26.64 12.70 11.60
CA ARG A 87 25.94 13.84 12.20
C ARG A 87 24.47 13.87 11.77
N LEU A 88 24.20 13.71 10.48
CA LEU A 88 22.84 13.70 9.92
C LEU A 88 21.96 12.59 10.54
N PHE A 89 22.50 11.38 10.70
CA PHE A 89 21.80 10.28 11.38
C PHE A 89 21.53 10.59 12.85
N ARG A 90 22.47 11.22 13.54
CA ARG A 90 22.30 11.63 14.94
C ARG A 90 21.21 12.69 15.07
N ASP A 91 21.22 13.69 14.21
CA ASP A 91 20.18 14.73 14.17
C ASP A 91 18.80 14.11 13.85
N ALA A 92 18.75 13.14 12.94
CA ALA A 92 17.55 12.40 12.57
C ALA A 92 16.99 11.55 13.72
N SER A 93 17.82 11.16 14.70
CA SER A 93 17.40 10.28 15.81
C SER A 93 16.69 11.02 16.95
N ALA A 94 16.76 12.36 17.00
CA ALA A 94 16.25 13.15 18.11
C ALA A 94 14.73 13.01 18.30
N GLY A 95 14.31 12.32 19.37
CA GLY A 95 12.89 12.09 19.70
C GLY A 95 12.19 11.12 18.74
N ARG A 96 12.92 10.20 18.11
CA ARG A 96 12.39 9.20 17.17
C ARG A 96 12.45 7.79 17.72
N GLY A 97 11.55 6.93 17.24
CA GLY A 97 11.55 5.49 17.55
C GLY A 97 12.52 4.71 16.66
N VAL A 98 12.76 5.17 15.43
CA VAL A 98 13.65 4.52 14.45
C VAL A 98 14.20 5.52 13.45
N VAL A 99 15.45 5.30 13.01
CA VAL A 99 16.07 6.03 11.88
C VAL A 99 16.28 5.07 10.72
N MET A 100 15.73 5.43 9.57
CA MET A 100 15.83 4.66 8.33
C MET A 100 16.81 5.37 7.39
N SER A 101 17.59 4.63 6.64
CA SER A 101 18.53 5.17 5.65
C SER A 101 18.26 4.55 4.28
N ALA A 102 18.12 5.39 3.27
CA ALA A 102 18.07 5.01 1.87
C ALA A 102 19.12 5.78 1.07
N SER A 103 19.57 5.25 -0.06
CA SER A 103 20.52 5.93 -0.93
C SER A 103 20.01 6.01 -2.37
N LEU A 104 20.32 7.14 -3.03
CA LEU A 104 20.11 7.30 -4.46
C LEU A 104 21.32 6.75 -5.25
N PRO A 105 21.17 6.43 -6.55
CA PRO A 105 22.23 5.81 -7.35
C PRO A 105 23.57 6.51 -7.25
N MET A 106 23.58 7.84 -7.29
CA MET A 106 24.80 8.62 -7.22
C MET A 106 25.56 8.44 -5.90
N ALA A 107 24.86 8.30 -4.78
CA ALA A 107 25.46 8.08 -3.46
C ALA A 107 25.79 6.59 -3.23
N ALA A 108 25.00 5.67 -3.76
CA ALA A 108 25.21 4.24 -3.58
C ALA A 108 26.55 3.74 -4.17
N ILE A 109 27.05 4.36 -5.26
CA ILE A 109 28.32 3.98 -5.88
C ILE A 109 29.56 4.40 -5.07
N THR A 110 29.43 5.21 -4.05
CA THR A 110 30.56 5.71 -3.24
C THR A 110 31.13 4.68 -2.28
N GLY A 111 30.46 3.55 -2.09
CA GLY A 111 30.87 2.52 -1.13
C GLY A 111 30.67 2.92 0.34
N THR A 112 29.83 3.91 0.62
CA THR A 112 29.49 4.35 1.99
C THR A 112 28.93 3.20 2.82
N GLN A 113 29.49 2.98 4.01
CA GLN A 113 29.10 1.89 4.90
C GLN A 113 27.96 2.33 5.84
N TYR A 114 26.75 2.44 5.34
CA TYR A 114 25.58 2.90 6.09
C TYR A 114 25.31 2.07 7.36
N ASP A 115 25.51 0.74 7.29
CA ASP A 115 25.36 -0.16 8.45
C ASP A 115 26.29 0.24 9.61
N LEU A 116 27.54 0.59 9.31
CA LEU A 116 28.50 1.01 10.32
C LEU A 116 28.09 2.34 10.94
N LEU A 117 27.70 3.31 10.12
CA LEU A 117 27.31 4.64 10.57
C LEU A 117 26.04 4.58 11.44
N LEU A 118 25.02 3.81 11.02
CA LEU A 118 23.80 3.62 11.80
C LEU A 118 24.04 2.85 13.10
N ARG A 119 24.92 1.83 13.12
CA ARG A 119 25.31 1.17 14.37
C ARG A 119 25.95 2.14 15.36
N ARG A 120 26.84 3.03 14.92
CA ARG A 120 27.45 4.07 15.77
C ARG A 120 26.38 5.03 16.31
N MET A 121 25.44 5.46 15.46
CA MET A 121 24.31 6.27 15.87
C MET A 121 23.47 5.56 16.92
N THR A 122 23.11 4.28 16.70
CA THR A 122 22.34 3.47 17.66
C THR A 122 23.08 3.32 19.00
N GLN A 123 24.39 3.07 18.99
CA GLN A 123 25.20 3.02 20.21
C GLN A 123 25.21 4.33 20.99
N ALA A 124 25.21 5.46 20.28
CA ALA A 124 25.27 6.79 20.91
C ALA A 124 23.89 7.26 21.41
N THR A 125 22.79 6.85 20.77
CA THR A 125 21.46 7.43 21.02
C THR A 125 20.43 6.45 21.57
N GLY A 126 20.69 5.14 21.46
CA GLY A 126 19.73 4.08 21.77
C GLY A 126 18.63 3.89 20.71
N VAL A 127 18.57 4.72 19.67
CA VAL A 127 17.56 4.62 18.62
C VAL A 127 17.99 3.61 17.56
N PRO A 128 17.18 2.61 17.20
CA PRO A 128 17.53 1.65 16.18
C PRO A 128 17.69 2.29 14.80
N GLY A 129 18.70 1.81 14.06
CA GLY A 129 18.98 2.22 12.68
C GLY A 129 18.67 1.13 11.68
N VAL A 130 18.00 1.46 10.58
CA VAL A 130 17.57 0.54 9.52
C VAL A 130 18.18 0.96 8.19
N VAL A 131 18.97 0.10 7.56
CA VAL A 131 19.45 0.32 6.19
C VAL A 131 18.47 -0.30 5.22
N ILE A 132 17.92 0.51 4.33
CA ILE A 132 17.07 0.05 3.24
C ILE A 132 17.97 -0.29 2.05
N PRO A 133 17.80 -1.47 1.43
CA PRO A 133 18.59 -1.87 0.28
C PRO A 133 18.51 -0.85 -0.86
N PHE A 134 19.58 -0.76 -1.64
CA PHE A 134 19.59 0.05 -2.83
C PHE A 134 18.87 -0.68 -3.97
N GLY A 135 17.65 -0.23 -4.30
CA GLY A 135 16.81 -0.81 -5.35
C GLY A 135 16.42 0.17 -6.48
N SER A 136 16.86 1.43 -6.40
CA SER A 136 16.38 2.53 -7.23
C SER A 136 16.59 2.41 -8.74
N LEU A 137 17.46 1.51 -9.20
CA LEU A 137 17.71 1.31 -10.65
C LEU A 137 16.84 0.21 -11.26
N GLY A 138 16.36 -0.74 -10.47
CA GLY A 138 15.65 -1.90 -10.98
C GLY A 138 14.25 -2.11 -10.39
N GLY A 139 14.00 -1.54 -9.21
CA GLY A 139 12.75 -1.67 -8.47
C GLY A 139 11.77 -0.53 -8.73
N ASP A 140 10.50 -0.81 -8.57
CA ASP A 140 9.43 0.18 -8.51
C ASP A 140 9.02 0.51 -7.06
N TRP A 141 7.99 1.33 -6.89
CA TRP A 141 7.52 1.77 -5.58
C TRP A 141 7.06 0.63 -4.66
N LEU A 142 6.46 -0.43 -5.21
CA LEU A 142 6.04 -1.58 -4.41
C LEU A 142 7.24 -2.43 -3.97
N ASP A 143 8.30 -2.51 -4.79
CA ASP A 143 9.56 -3.10 -4.35
C ASP A 143 10.16 -2.30 -3.21
N GLY A 144 10.17 -0.96 -3.32
CA GLY A 144 10.65 -0.08 -2.25
C GLY A 144 9.89 -0.25 -0.94
N TYR A 145 8.56 -0.41 -1.02
CA TYR A 145 7.73 -0.67 0.16
C TYR A 145 8.04 -2.04 0.79
N SER A 146 8.06 -3.11 -0.01
CA SER A 146 8.30 -4.48 0.46
C SER A 146 9.72 -4.69 0.99
N GLU A 147 10.73 -4.10 0.33
CA GLU A 147 12.11 -4.16 0.80
C GLU A 147 12.31 -3.36 2.09
N THR A 148 11.59 -2.26 2.27
CA THR A 148 11.57 -1.52 3.53
C THR A 148 10.99 -2.38 4.65
N LEU A 149 9.84 -3.04 4.43
CA LEU A 149 9.28 -4.02 5.38
C LEU A 149 10.30 -5.09 5.77
N THR A 150 11.01 -5.62 4.79
CA THR A 150 12.04 -6.66 5.01
C THR A 150 13.23 -6.11 5.80
N ALA A 151 13.67 -4.88 5.55
CA ALA A 151 14.73 -4.23 6.30
C ALA A 151 14.32 -3.98 7.77
N LEU A 152 13.09 -3.53 8.00
CA LEU A 152 12.50 -3.40 9.33
C LEU A 152 12.45 -4.76 10.05
N ALA A 153 12.03 -5.82 9.34
CA ALA A 153 11.97 -7.17 9.86
C ALA A 153 13.34 -7.74 10.26
N ARG A 154 14.43 -7.29 9.66
CA ARG A 154 15.80 -7.63 10.08
C ARG A 154 16.21 -6.94 11.37
N THR A 155 15.73 -5.71 11.58
CA THR A 155 16.20 -4.81 12.64
C THR A 155 15.39 -4.94 13.93
N VAL A 156 14.09 -5.21 13.83
CA VAL A 156 13.20 -5.28 14.99
C VAL A 156 13.69 -6.29 16.03
N GLU A 157 13.65 -5.90 17.32
CA GLU A 157 14.06 -6.80 18.41
C GLU A 157 12.96 -7.80 18.73
N VAL A 158 13.29 -9.09 18.61
CA VAL A 158 12.34 -10.21 18.80
C VAL A 158 12.73 -11.19 19.89
N ARG A 159 13.89 -11.02 20.54
CA ARG A 159 14.45 -12.03 21.49
C ARG A 159 13.72 -12.10 22.82
N GLN A 160 13.03 -11.04 23.23
CA GLN A 160 12.36 -10.95 24.54
C GLN A 160 10.84 -11.07 24.39
N GLY A 161 10.37 -11.85 23.43
CA GLY A 161 8.94 -12.07 23.20
C GLY A 161 8.37 -13.18 24.08
N ASP A 162 7.04 -13.11 24.27
CA ASP A 162 6.21 -14.17 24.86
C ASP A 162 5.15 -14.59 23.83
N PRO A 163 5.55 -15.38 22.79
CA PRO A 163 4.67 -15.74 21.70
C PRO A 163 3.53 -16.66 22.15
N SER A 164 2.31 -16.31 21.75
CA SER A 164 1.12 -17.11 22.00
C SER A 164 0.42 -17.45 20.67
N PRO A 165 -0.11 -18.68 20.51
CA PRO A 165 -0.84 -19.08 19.31
C PRO A 165 -2.05 -18.18 18.97
N ASP A 166 -2.64 -17.54 19.98
CA ASP A 166 -3.79 -16.65 19.82
C ASP A 166 -3.39 -15.21 19.51
N LYS A 167 -2.13 -14.84 19.73
CA LYS A 167 -1.60 -13.52 19.37
C LYS A 167 -1.17 -13.52 17.90
N VAL A 168 -1.67 -12.55 17.16
CA VAL A 168 -1.42 -12.40 15.72
C VAL A 168 -0.79 -11.07 15.37
N ALA A 169 0.15 -11.08 14.45
CA ALA A 169 0.62 -9.88 13.78
C ALA A 169 0.23 -9.90 12.28
N LEU A 170 -0.21 -8.76 11.78
CA LEU A 170 -0.51 -8.55 10.37
C LEU A 170 0.66 -7.83 9.69
N ILE A 171 1.23 -8.45 8.67
CA ILE A 171 2.40 -7.96 7.96
C ILE A 171 2.06 -7.72 6.49
N GLY A 172 2.40 -6.54 5.96
CA GLY A 172 2.20 -6.26 4.55
C GLY A 172 0.88 -5.54 4.22
N TYR A 173 0.22 -4.97 5.23
CA TYR A 173 -0.79 -3.96 4.95
C TYR A 173 -0.14 -2.76 4.24
N PHE A 174 -0.76 -2.31 3.15
CA PHE A 174 -0.28 -1.16 2.41
C PHE A 174 -1.01 0.11 2.84
N MET A 175 -0.27 1.07 3.38
CA MET A 175 -0.78 2.35 3.83
C MET A 175 -0.15 3.47 3.01
N ASP A 176 -0.94 4.14 2.20
CA ASP A 176 -0.47 5.25 1.38
C ASP A 176 -0.57 6.61 2.10
N ARG A 177 -1.50 6.76 3.06
CA ARG A 177 -1.74 7.99 3.83
C ARG A 177 -2.23 7.66 5.24
N ASN A 178 -2.13 8.65 6.15
CA ASN A 178 -2.65 8.55 7.52
C ASN A 178 -4.10 9.06 7.61
N GLU A 179 -4.99 8.58 6.75
CA GLU A 179 -6.38 9.03 6.67
C GLU A 179 -7.38 8.01 7.23
N HIS A 180 -8.63 8.42 7.38
CA HIS A 180 -9.69 7.61 7.99
C HIS A 180 -10.05 6.36 7.20
N ASP A 181 -9.81 6.29 5.89
CA ASP A 181 -9.94 5.05 5.12
C ASP A 181 -8.94 3.99 5.57
N HIS A 182 -7.69 4.36 5.80
CA HIS A 182 -6.65 3.45 6.29
C HIS A 182 -6.84 3.06 7.75
N LEU A 183 -7.22 4.01 8.60
CA LEU A 183 -7.55 3.71 10.00
C LEU A 183 -8.73 2.74 10.09
N ALA A 184 -9.76 2.94 9.27
CA ALA A 184 -10.92 2.06 9.18
C ALA A 184 -10.59 0.68 8.59
N ASN A 185 -9.68 0.59 7.61
CA ASN A 185 -9.18 -0.69 7.11
C ASN A 185 -8.49 -1.49 8.21
N VAL A 186 -7.60 -0.85 8.97
CA VAL A 186 -6.90 -1.51 10.08
C VAL A 186 -7.91 -1.99 11.14
N ALA A 187 -8.89 -1.15 11.50
CA ALA A 187 -9.93 -1.51 12.44
C ALA A 187 -10.78 -2.70 11.94
N GLU A 188 -11.08 -2.76 10.64
CA GLU A 188 -11.83 -3.87 10.05
C GLU A 188 -11.03 -5.17 10.03
N LEU A 189 -9.75 -5.12 9.65
CA LEU A 189 -8.85 -6.28 9.69
C LEU A 189 -8.72 -6.82 11.11
N GLU A 190 -8.52 -5.95 12.11
CA GLU A 190 -8.47 -6.36 13.51
C GLU A 190 -9.81 -6.94 13.99
N ARG A 191 -10.95 -6.39 13.54
CA ARG A 191 -12.28 -6.92 13.87
C ARG A 191 -12.45 -8.35 13.34
N MET A 192 -12.05 -8.59 12.10
CA MET A 192 -12.10 -9.93 11.49
C MET A 192 -11.19 -10.94 12.20
N LEU A 193 -9.98 -10.53 12.57
CA LEU A 193 -9.08 -11.37 13.36
C LEU A 193 -9.66 -11.72 14.74
N ARG A 194 -10.22 -10.74 15.46
CA ARG A 194 -10.88 -10.95 16.76
C ARG A 194 -12.11 -11.85 16.65
N ALA A 195 -12.84 -11.81 15.54
CA ALA A 195 -13.98 -12.71 15.31
C ALA A 195 -13.54 -14.20 15.22
N LEU A 196 -12.31 -14.44 14.80
CA LEU A 196 -11.69 -15.76 14.86
C LEU A 196 -11.06 -16.08 16.22
N GLY A 197 -11.25 -15.22 17.25
CA GLY A 197 -10.67 -15.36 18.57
C GLY A 197 -9.15 -15.09 18.62
N LEU A 198 -8.62 -14.38 17.65
CA LEU A 198 -7.23 -13.92 17.63
C LEU A 198 -7.11 -12.55 18.29
N ASP A 199 -5.96 -12.31 18.95
CA ASP A 199 -5.59 -11.00 19.49
C ASP A 199 -4.55 -10.33 18.58
N PRO A 200 -4.91 -9.30 17.80
CA PRO A 200 -3.97 -8.59 16.94
C PRO A 200 -3.07 -7.68 17.77
N VAL A 201 -1.87 -8.15 18.06
CA VAL A 201 -0.87 -7.44 18.87
C VAL A 201 -0.06 -6.43 18.06
N SER A 202 0.06 -6.65 16.74
CA SER A 202 0.82 -5.77 15.85
C SER A 202 0.21 -5.76 14.45
N VAL A 203 0.03 -4.57 13.89
CA VAL A 203 -0.27 -4.35 12.47
C VAL A 203 0.83 -3.46 11.91
N TRP A 204 1.66 -4.01 11.05
CA TRP A 204 2.84 -3.32 10.52
C TRP A 204 2.46 -2.28 9.48
N LEU A 205 3.15 -1.12 9.55
CA LEU A 205 2.96 0.03 8.67
C LEU A 205 1.49 0.49 8.61
N SER A 206 0.92 0.71 9.78
CA SER A 206 -0.51 1.05 9.94
C SER A 206 -0.76 2.41 10.59
N GLY A 207 0.22 3.34 10.53
CA GLY A 207 0.13 4.62 11.23
C GLY A 207 0.46 4.52 12.72
N ARG A 208 1.02 3.40 13.18
CA ARG A 208 1.41 3.16 14.58
C ARG A 208 2.93 3.34 14.79
N PRO A 209 3.37 3.76 16.00
CA PRO A 209 4.78 4.01 16.26
C PRO A 209 5.62 2.72 16.26
N TRP A 210 6.95 2.88 16.15
CA TRP A 210 7.93 1.79 16.11
C TRP A 210 7.70 0.71 17.16
N LYS A 211 7.37 1.11 18.39
CA LYS A 211 7.12 0.17 19.48
C LYS A 211 5.99 -0.83 19.18
N GLN A 212 5.03 -0.48 18.33
CA GLN A 212 3.97 -1.39 17.89
C GLN A 212 4.47 -2.44 16.89
N LEU A 213 5.52 -2.12 16.11
CA LEU A 213 6.16 -3.11 15.25
C LEU A 213 6.92 -4.15 16.11
N GLU A 214 7.57 -3.70 17.19
CA GLU A 214 8.29 -4.59 18.13
C GLU A 214 7.36 -5.61 18.81
N ALA A 215 6.07 -5.31 18.94
CA ALA A 215 5.08 -6.22 19.52
C ALA A 215 4.89 -7.52 18.69
N VAL A 216 5.40 -7.58 17.46
CA VAL A 216 5.45 -8.80 16.64
C VAL A 216 6.15 -9.96 17.34
N ARG A 217 7.06 -9.70 18.28
CA ARG A 217 7.76 -10.70 19.09
C ARG A 217 6.83 -11.57 19.92
N ASP A 218 5.64 -11.08 20.25
CA ASP A 218 4.64 -11.77 21.06
C ASP A 218 3.64 -12.57 20.20
N ALA A 219 3.69 -12.43 18.88
CA ALA A 219 2.80 -13.13 17.97
C ALA A 219 3.26 -14.57 17.70
N GLY A 220 2.38 -15.54 17.93
CA GLY A 220 2.58 -16.92 17.49
C GLY A 220 2.10 -17.18 16.05
N LEU A 221 1.35 -16.23 15.49
CA LEU A 221 0.82 -16.27 14.13
C LEU A 221 1.14 -14.96 13.39
N LEU A 222 1.63 -15.07 12.16
CA LEU A 222 1.82 -13.97 11.24
C LEU A 222 0.86 -14.13 10.05
N VAL A 223 -0.04 -13.19 9.87
CA VAL A 223 -0.85 -13.10 8.65
C VAL A 223 -0.12 -12.18 7.70
N ALA A 224 0.33 -12.72 6.57
CA ALA A 224 1.09 -12.00 5.56
C ALA A 224 0.18 -11.60 4.40
N LEU A 225 0.03 -10.28 4.18
CA LEU A 225 -0.56 -9.72 2.99
C LEU A 225 0.51 -9.56 1.89
N PRO A 226 0.13 -9.38 0.61
CA PRO A 226 1.06 -9.48 -0.52
C PRO A 226 2.33 -8.64 -0.42
N HIS A 227 2.24 -7.41 0.10
CA HIS A 227 3.40 -6.53 0.23
C HIS A 227 4.40 -6.95 1.32
N GLY A 228 4.01 -7.85 2.22
CA GLY A 228 4.79 -8.22 3.42
C GLY A 228 5.24 -9.67 3.48
N VAL A 229 5.04 -10.47 2.45
CA VAL A 229 5.31 -11.92 2.47
C VAL A 229 6.76 -12.22 2.86
N GLU A 230 7.73 -11.58 2.24
CA GLU A 230 9.15 -11.80 2.54
C GLU A 230 9.52 -11.33 3.96
N ALA A 231 8.97 -10.20 4.41
CA ALA A 231 9.16 -9.72 5.76
C ALA A 231 8.57 -10.69 6.80
N ALA A 232 7.37 -11.23 6.54
CA ALA A 232 6.71 -12.20 7.42
C ALA A 232 7.50 -13.52 7.51
N ARG A 233 7.98 -14.04 6.37
CA ARG A 233 8.83 -15.24 6.33
C ARG A 233 10.13 -15.04 7.13
N LEU A 234 10.75 -13.86 6.98
CA LEU A 234 11.93 -13.51 7.75
C LEU A 234 11.64 -13.40 9.26
N LEU A 235 10.54 -12.74 9.64
CA LEU A 235 10.12 -12.67 11.04
C LEU A 235 9.86 -14.06 11.61
N ALA A 236 9.16 -14.92 10.87
CA ALA A 236 8.91 -16.29 11.27
C ALA A 236 10.20 -17.08 11.52
N SER A 237 11.21 -16.92 10.67
CA SER A 237 12.51 -17.58 10.87
C SER A 237 13.24 -17.10 12.15
N ARG A 238 12.92 -15.90 12.64
CA ARG A 238 13.51 -15.28 13.83
C ARG A 238 12.71 -15.54 15.13
N THR A 239 11.38 -15.69 15.00
CA THR A 239 10.46 -15.83 16.15
C THR A 239 9.94 -17.24 16.34
N GLY A 240 9.96 -18.09 15.30
CA GLY A 240 9.30 -19.37 15.27
C GLY A 240 7.77 -19.29 15.05
N ALA A 241 7.23 -18.10 14.80
CA ALA A 241 5.82 -17.92 14.53
C ALA A 241 5.38 -18.61 13.23
N ARG A 242 4.14 -19.08 13.19
CA ARG A 242 3.53 -19.64 11.98
C ARG A 242 3.15 -18.52 11.00
N VAL A 243 3.36 -18.72 9.70
CA VAL A 243 2.91 -17.78 8.67
C VAL A 243 1.70 -18.34 7.93
N VAL A 244 0.71 -17.47 7.69
CA VAL A 244 -0.40 -17.71 6.77
C VAL A 244 -0.39 -16.56 5.76
N GLU A 245 -0.16 -16.88 4.49
CA GLU A 245 -0.13 -15.90 3.39
C GLU A 245 -1.53 -15.80 2.79
N LEU A 246 -2.05 -14.59 2.69
CA LEU A 246 -3.41 -14.31 2.22
C LEU A 246 -3.43 -13.10 1.29
N PRO A 247 -4.35 -13.06 0.31
CA PRO A 247 -4.55 -11.88 -0.52
C PRO A 247 -5.10 -10.69 0.31
N VAL A 248 -5.27 -9.54 -0.32
CA VAL A 248 -6.01 -8.43 0.30
C VAL A 248 -7.51 -8.80 0.33
N PRO A 249 -8.19 -8.75 1.48
CA PRO A 249 -9.61 -9.11 1.57
C PRO A 249 -10.50 -7.99 1.00
N LEU A 250 -10.59 -7.89 -0.33
CA LEU A 250 -11.40 -6.92 -1.04
C LEU A 250 -12.64 -7.60 -1.62
N GLY A 251 -13.80 -6.91 -1.56
CA GLY A 251 -15.07 -7.47 -1.99
C GLY A 251 -15.67 -8.47 -1.01
N ILE A 252 -16.83 -9.03 -1.34
CA ILE A 252 -17.54 -9.99 -0.49
C ILE A 252 -16.88 -11.36 -0.58
N ALA A 253 -16.72 -11.91 -1.79
CA ALA A 253 -16.12 -13.24 -1.99
C ALA A 253 -14.66 -13.26 -1.56
N GLY A 254 -13.87 -12.23 -1.89
CA GLY A 254 -12.49 -12.13 -1.44
C GLY A 254 -12.36 -12.12 0.09
N THR A 255 -13.27 -11.43 0.80
CA THR A 255 -13.31 -11.43 2.27
C THR A 255 -13.75 -12.77 2.84
N MET A 256 -14.72 -13.43 2.19
CA MET A 256 -15.17 -14.78 2.60
C MET A 256 -14.03 -15.81 2.46
N SER A 257 -13.34 -15.81 1.33
CA SER A 257 -12.18 -16.69 1.08
C SER A 257 -11.10 -16.46 2.13
N TRP A 258 -10.73 -15.20 2.36
CA TRP A 258 -9.74 -14.79 3.34
C TRP A 258 -10.03 -15.34 4.75
N LEU A 259 -11.26 -15.20 5.23
CA LEU A 259 -11.68 -15.69 6.55
C LEU A 259 -11.74 -17.21 6.60
N SER A 260 -12.22 -17.87 5.54
CA SER A 260 -12.29 -19.33 5.47
C SER A 260 -10.89 -19.96 5.42
N GLU A 261 -10.00 -19.41 4.62
CA GLU A 261 -8.61 -19.88 4.52
C GLU A 261 -7.85 -19.69 5.84
N LEU A 262 -8.02 -18.51 6.49
CA LEU A 262 -7.41 -18.28 7.79
C LEU A 262 -8.01 -19.21 8.85
N GLY A 263 -9.35 -19.36 8.89
CA GLY A 263 -10.06 -20.23 9.82
C GLY A 263 -9.56 -21.68 9.71
N ALA A 264 -9.50 -22.21 8.49
CA ALA A 264 -8.99 -23.55 8.22
C ALA A 264 -7.51 -23.68 8.61
N ALA A 265 -6.69 -22.68 8.28
CA ALA A 265 -5.29 -22.70 8.63
C ALA A 265 -5.04 -22.79 10.14
N ILE A 266 -5.88 -22.19 10.98
CA ILE A 266 -5.71 -22.16 12.45
C ILE A 266 -6.64 -23.10 13.20
N GLY A 267 -7.47 -23.89 12.49
CA GLY A 267 -8.43 -24.82 13.10
C GLY A 267 -9.63 -24.14 13.77
N ARG A 268 -10.07 -23.01 13.22
CA ARG A 268 -11.21 -22.20 13.74
C ARG A 268 -12.31 -22.01 12.69
N ASP A 269 -12.56 -23.05 11.89
CA ASP A 269 -13.57 -23.03 10.82
C ASP A 269 -14.95 -22.66 11.31
N ASP A 270 -15.40 -23.19 12.47
CA ASP A 270 -16.69 -22.88 13.03
C ASP A 270 -16.84 -21.40 13.42
N ALA A 271 -15.77 -20.76 13.90
CA ALA A 271 -15.79 -19.33 14.22
C ALA A 271 -15.87 -18.50 12.93
N ALA A 272 -15.11 -18.87 11.92
CA ALA A 272 -15.17 -18.26 10.60
C ALA A 272 -16.59 -18.36 10.02
N GLN A 273 -17.18 -19.53 9.98
CA GLN A 273 -18.51 -19.74 9.42
C GLN A 273 -19.61 -18.97 10.16
N ARG A 274 -19.57 -18.92 11.49
CA ARG A 274 -20.53 -18.11 12.27
C ARG A 274 -20.41 -16.62 11.93
N PHE A 275 -19.19 -16.11 11.86
CA PHE A 275 -18.94 -14.71 11.53
C PHE A 275 -19.39 -14.39 10.12
N LEU A 276 -19.04 -15.24 9.13
CA LEU A 276 -19.48 -15.10 7.75
C LEU A 276 -20.99 -15.08 7.62
N ALA A 277 -21.70 -16.00 8.27
CA ALA A 277 -23.15 -16.06 8.22
C ALA A 277 -23.79 -14.76 8.76
N GLN A 278 -23.26 -14.22 9.84
CA GLN A 278 -23.75 -12.97 10.43
C GLN A 278 -23.50 -11.77 9.51
N GLU A 279 -22.27 -11.63 8.98
CA GLU A 279 -21.92 -10.52 8.10
C GLU A 279 -22.75 -10.52 6.80
N LEU A 280 -22.94 -11.69 6.20
CA LEU A 280 -23.77 -11.81 4.99
C LEU A 280 -25.26 -11.53 5.29
N TYR A 281 -25.77 -11.98 6.43
CA TYR A 281 -27.14 -11.68 6.86
C TYR A 281 -27.39 -10.17 6.96
N ASP A 282 -26.39 -9.42 7.48
CA ASP A 282 -26.50 -7.98 7.66
C ASP A 282 -26.22 -7.20 6.35
N LEU A 283 -25.28 -7.66 5.52
CA LEU A 283 -24.82 -6.93 4.34
C LEU A 283 -25.72 -7.13 3.12
N VAL A 284 -26.11 -8.38 2.81
CA VAL A 284 -26.82 -8.70 1.55
C VAL A 284 -28.11 -7.91 1.39
N PRO A 285 -28.99 -7.76 2.41
CA PRO A 285 -30.20 -6.94 2.27
C PRO A 285 -29.92 -5.48 1.92
N ARG A 286 -28.81 -4.92 2.41
CA ARG A 286 -28.44 -3.49 2.21
C ARG A 286 -27.99 -3.22 0.77
N ILE A 287 -27.24 -4.14 0.15
CA ILE A 287 -26.70 -3.95 -1.20
C ILE A 287 -27.62 -4.47 -2.30
N ARG A 288 -28.57 -5.36 -1.97
CA ARG A 288 -29.44 -6.04 -2.94
C ARG A 288 -30.13 -5.06 -3.91
N TRP A 289 -30.66 -3.97 -3.38
CA TRP A 289 -31.33 -2.97 -4.21
C TRP A 289 -30.35 -2.25 -5.13
N LEU A 290 -29.16 -1.91 -4.63
CA LEU A 290 -28.11 -1.26 -5.43
C LEU A 290 -27.64 -2.14 -6.59
N VAL A 291 -27.49 -3.45 -6.35
CA VAL A 291 -27.12 -4.41 -7.41
C VAL A 291 -28.13 -4.34 -8.54
N GLN A 292 -29.41 -4.43 -8.24
CA GLN A 292 -30.45 -4.49 -9.27
C GLN A 292 -30.71 -3.15 -9.98
N GLN A 293 -30.59 -2.04 -9.26
CA GLN A 293 -31.02 -0.73 -9.77
C GLN A 293 -29.86 0.15 -10.25
N VAL A 294 -28.63 -0.12 -9.80
CA VAL A 294 -27.49 0.76 -10.06
C VAL A 294 -26.35 0.04 -10.75
N PHE A 295 -26.00 -1.16 -10.31
CA PHE A 295 -24.77 -1.81 -10.73
C PHE A 295 -24.92 -2.73 -11.93
N LEU A 296 -26.07 -3.41 -12.08
CA LEU A 296 -26.26 -4.42 -13.10
C LEU A 296 -26.01 -3.87 -14.50
N GLY A 297 -24.96 -4.40 -15.15
CA GLY A 297 -24.55 -4.00 -16.48
C GLY A 297 -23.77 -2.68 -16.55
N SER A 298 -23.56 -1.98 -15.42
CA SER A 298 -22.72 -0.78 -15.38
C SER A 298 -21.28 -1.11 -15.75
N ARG A 299 -20.69 -0.32 -16.63
CA ARG A 299 -19.38 -0.55 -17.21
C ARG A 299 -18.33 0.21 -16.42
N VAL A 300 -17.43 -0.54 -15.81
CA VAL A 300 -16.47 0.01 -14.87
C VAL A 300 -15.05 -0.24 -15.34
N SER A 301 -14.20 0.77 -15.22
CA SER A 301 -12.76 0.64 -15.37
C SER A 301 -12.05 0.83 -14.02
N PHE A 302 -10.88 0.21 -13.89
CA PHE A 302 -10.05 0.34 -12.69
C PHE A 302 -8.59 0.63 -13.04
N VAL A 303 -7.97 1.56 -12.29
CA VAL A 303 -6.53 1.83 -12.32
C VAL A 303 -6.03 1.90 -10.90
N GLY A 304 -5.13 0.99 -10.51
CA GLY A 304 -4.62 0.96 -9.13
C GLY A 304 -3.46 0.00 -8.90
N ASP A 305 -3.22 -0.35 -7.65
CA ASP A 305 -2.21 -1.30 -7.22
C ASP A 305 -2.38 -2.66 -7.94
N PRO A 306 -1.30 -3.26 -8.48
CA PRO A 306 -1.36 -4.56 -9.17
C PRO A 306 -1.97 -5.69 -8.32
N TYR A 307 -1.82 -5.66 -6.99
CA TYR A 307 -2.45 -6.64 -6.11
C TYR A 307 -3.96 -6.44 -5.94
N LEU A 308 -4.49 -5.28 -6.33
CA LEU A 308 -5.92 -4.99 -6.27
C LEU A 308 -6.65 -5.19 -7.61
N VAL A 309 -5.93 -5.38 -8.71
CA VAL A 309 -6.55 -5.50 -10.06
C VAL A 309 -7.52 -6.68 -10.11
N HIS A 310 -7.09 -7.87 -9.69
CA HIS A 310 -7.93 -9.06 -9.66
C HIS A 310 -9.06 -8.98 -8.61
N PRO A 311 -8.78 -8.69 -7.33
CA PRO A 311 -9.83 -8.56 -6.33
C PRO A 311 -10.89 -7.50 -6.69
N MET A 312 -10.47 -6.39 -7.31
CA MET A 312 -11.41 -5.38 -7.78
C MET A 312 -12.29 -5.87 -8.93
N ALA A 313 -11.71 -6.59 -9.89
CA ALA A 313 -12.50 -7.15 -11.00
C ALA A 313 -13.55 -8.15 -10.49
N GLU A 314 -13.19 -9.04 -9.59
CA GLU A 314 -14.08 -9.98 -8.93
C GLU A 314 -15.20 -9.26 -8.18
N PHE A 315 -14.86 -8.24 -7.40
CA PHE A 315 -15.85 -7.46 -6.67
C PHE A 315 -16.83 -6.72 -7.60
N LEU A 316 -16.34 -6.17 -8.71
CA LEU A 316 -17.19 -5.54 -9.70
C LEU A 316 -18.17 -6.56 -10.33
N GLU A 317 -17.70 -7.75 -10.66
CA GLU A 317 -18.54 -8.84 -11.17
C GLU A 317 -19.57 -9.32 -10.14
N GLU A 318 -19.22 -9.42 -8.85
CA GLU A 318 -20.14 -9.72 -7.74
C GLU A 318 -21.30 -8.72 -7.67
N LEU A 319 -21.03 -7.45 -7.91
CA LEU A 319 -22.04 -6.40 -7.94
C LEU A 319 -22.87 -6.38 -9.23
N GLY A 320 -22.54 -7.24 -10.21
CA GLY A 320 -23.17 -7.26 -11.51
C GLY A 320 -22.68 -6.19 -12.48
N CYS A 321 -21.59 -5.51 -12.14
CA CYS A 321 -20.90 -4.59 -13.05
C CYS A 321 -20.14 -5.39 -14.14
N VAL A 322 -19.80 -4.70 -15.21
CA VAL A 322 -18.97 -5.22 -16.30
C VAL A 322 -17.61 -4.53 -16.27
N PRO A 323 -16.55 -5.17 -15.76
CA PRO A 323 -15.20 -4.63 -15.89
C PRO A 323 -14.83 -4.57 -17.37
N VAL A 324 -14.46 -3.38 -17.88
CA VAL A 324 -14.18 -3.20 -19.31
C VAL A 324 -12.71 -2.94 -19.60
N LEU A 325 -12.02 -2.30 -18.67
CA LEU A 325 -10.60 -2.01 -18.78
C LEU A 325 -9.99 -1.93 -17.39
N LEU A 326 -8.94 -2.68 -17.16
CA LEU A 326 -8.21 -2.73 -15.91
C LEU A 326 -6.76 -2.35 -16.17
N ALA A 327 -6.16 -1.55 -15.30
CA ALA A 327 -4.75 -1.20 -15.42
C ALA A 327 -4.08 -1.16 -14.05
N SER A 328 -2.82 -1.56 -14.00
CA SER A 328 -2.00 -1.46 -12.79
C SER A 328 -1.04 -0.28 -12.85
N VAL A 329 -0.88 0.38 -11.70
CA VAL A 329 0.21 1.34 -11.44
C VAL A 329 1.39 0.55 -10.90
N GLY A 330 2.22 0.03 -11.80
CA GLY A 330 3.34 -0.84 -11.48
C GLY A 330 3.30 -2.16 -12.24
N ARG A 331 4.33 -2.97 -12.04
CA ARG A 331 4.56 -4.24 -12.74
C ARG A 331 3.53 -5.30 -12.34
N GLN A 332 3.35 -6.29 -13.21
CA GLN A 332 2.58 -7.47 -12.85
C GLN A 332 3.22 -8.19 -11.65
N ARG A 333 2.41 -8.49 -10.64
CA ARG A 333 2.85 -9.13 -9.39
C ARG A 333 2.23 -10.51 -9.17
N ASN A 334 1.05 -10.76 -9.73
CA ASN A 334 0.29 -12.00 -9.59
C ASN A 334 0.34 -12.79 -10.90
N GLU A 335 1.38 -13.60 -11.10
CA GLU A 335 1.49 -14.45 -12.30
C GLU A 335 0.50 -15.62 -12.29
N THR A 336 0.04 -16.04 -11.11
CA THR A 336 -0.88 -17.18 -10.93
C THR A 336 -2.36 -16.80 -10.88
N ALA A 337 -2.68 -15.51 -10.98
CA ALA A 337 -4.07 -15.09 -10.95
C ALA A 337 -4.84 -15.59 -12.19
N PRO A 338 -6.12 -15.98 -12.04
CA PRO A 338 -6.92 -16.46 -13.14
C PRO A 338 -7.07 -15.39 -14.23
N ALA A 339 -7.24 -15.84 -15.48
CA ALA A 339 -7.45 -14.92 -16.59
C ALA A 339 -8.77 -14.16 -16.41
N LEU A 340 -8.68 -12.83 -16.41
CA LEU A 340 -9.85 -11.96 -16.35
C LEU A 340 -10.50 -11.82 -17.73
N ARG A 341 -11.82 -11.64 -17.76
CA ARG A 341 -12.55 -11.34 -19.00
C ARG A 341 -12.26 -9.96 -19.54
N ALA A 342 -11.96 -9.01 -18.64
CA ALA A 342 -11.59 -7.66 -19.00
C ALA A 342 -10.15 -7.59 -19.51
N ARG A 343 -9.87 -6.62 -20.38
CA ARG A 343 -8.50 -6.30 -20.80
C ARG A 343 -7.71 -5.76 -19.62
N VAL A 344 -6.55 -6.36 -19.36
CA VAL A 344 -5.63 -5.92 -18.31
C VAL A 344 -4.37 -5.31 -18.93
N LEU A 345 -3.96 -4.15 -18.45
CA LEU A 345 -2.73 -3.46 -18.83
C LEU A 345 -1.84 -3.33 -17.59
N PHE A 346 -0.57 -3.70 -17.70
CA PHE A 346 0.42 -3.54 -16.63
C PHE A 346 1.38 -2.41 -16.98
N GLU A 347 1.57 -1.46 -16.06
CA GLU A 347 2.38 -0.23 -16.25
C GLU A 347 2.14 0.46 -17.61
N PRO A 348 0.90 0.68 -18.05
CA PRO A 348 0.68 1.24 -19.37
C PRO A 348 1.24 2.65 -19.49
N THR A 349 1.64 3.01 -20.70
CA THR A 349 1.86 4.40 -21.04
C THR A 349 0.53 5.14 -21.20
N ALA A 350 0.56 6.47 -21.17
CA ALA A 350 -0.64 7.28 -21.44
C ALA A 350 -1.21 7.02 -22.85
N GLU A 351 -0.36 6.66 -23.82
CA GLU A 351 -0.76 6.31 -25.17
C GLU A 351 -1.45 4.94 -25.23
N GLU A 352 -0.88 3.92 -24.57
CA GLU A 352 -1.49 2.59 -24.45
C GLU A 352 -2.86 2.65 -23.75
N LEU A 353 -2.98 3.45 -22.68
CA LEU A 353 -4.28 3.71 -22.04
C LEU A 353 -5.27 4.35 -23.00
N ARG A 354 -4.85 5.38 -23.72
CA ARG A 354 -5.71 6.09 -24.69
C ARG A 354 -6.13 5.16 -25.84
N ALA A 355 -5.21 4.37 -26.39
CA ALA A 355 -5.49 3.41 -27.43
C ALA A 355 -6.46 2.33 -26.95
N ALA A 356 -6.33 1.87 -25.70
CA ALA A 356 -7.24 0.91 -25.10
C ALA A 356 -8.66 1.49 -24.96
N LEU A 357 -8.79 2.76 -24.58
CA LEU A 357 -10.07 3.47 -24.51
C LEU A 357 -10.71 3.64 -25.89
N GLN A 358 -9.91 4.04 -26.89
CA GLN A 358 -10.39 4.18 -28.28
C GLN A 358 -10.80 2.85 -28.90
N GLY A 359 -10.18 1.76 -28.47
CA GLY A 359 -10.53 0.40 -28.90
C GLY A 359 -11.82 -0.16 -28.27
N LEU A 360 -12.43 0.56 -27.32
CA LEU A 360 -13.75 0.22 -26.82
C LEU A 360 -14.79 0.55 -27.89
N PRO A 361 -15.82 -0.32 -28.13
CA PRO A 361 -16.90 -0.03 -29.06
C PRO A 361 -17.57 1.31 -28.75
N GLU A 362 -17.93 2.09 -29.80
CA GLU A 362 -18.49 3.44 -29.66
C GLU A 362 -19.76 3.51 -28.80
N ASP A 363 -20.56 2.42 -28.80
CA ASP A 363 -21.76 2.27 -27.97
C ASP A 363 -21.43 1.97 -26.49
N ARG A 364 -20.15 1.90 -26.14
CA ARG A 364 -19.67 1.39 -24.87
C ARG A 364 -18.84 2.38 -24.08
N SER A 365 -19.46 3.50 -23.68
CA SER A 365 -18.84 4.43 -22.73
C SER A 365 -18.56 3.76 -21.38
N ILE A 366 -17.54 4.23 -20.66
CA ILE A 366 -17.28 3.84 -19.27
C ILE A 366 -18.25 4.62 -18.38
N ASP A 367 -19.06 3.90 -17.60
CA ASP A 367 -20.01 4.51 -16.68
C ASP A 367 -19.32 5.05 -15.44
N LEU A 368 -18.34 4.30 -14.92
CA LEU A 368 -17.55 4.66 -13.74
C LEU A 368 -16.08 4.28 -13.94
N ALA A 369 -15.18 5.23 -13.72
CA ALA A 369 -13.77 4.97 -13.58
C ALA A 369 -13.36 5.03 -12.10
N ILE A 370 -12.80 3.94 -11.58
CA ILE A 370 -12.19 3.87 -10.24
C ILE A 370 -10.69 4.01 -10.43
N GLN A 371 -10.11 5.13 -10.00
CA GLN A 371 -8.72 5.44 -10.35
C GLN A 371 -8.09 6.45 -9.41
N CYS A 372 -6.75 6.47 -9.36
CA CYS A 372 -6.03 7.56 -8.73
C CYS A 372 -6.01 8.81 -9.62
N ASP A 373 -5.73 9.98 -9.01
CA ASP A 373 -5.73 11.26 -9.74
C ASP A 373 -4.51 11.43 -10.66
N THR A 374 -3.43 10.69 -10.41
CA THR A 374 -2.17 10.83 -11.16
C THR A 374 -2.16 9.99 -12.42
N PHE A 375 -2.56 8.73 -12.30
CA PHE A 375 -2.65 7.79 -13.41
C PHE A 375 -4.10 7.37 -13.56
N GLY A 376 -4.72 7.79 -14.62
CA GLY A 376 -6.10 7.48 -14.90
C GLY A 376 -6.39 7.61 -16.38
N PHE A 377 -7.62 7.31 -16.74
CA PHE A 377 -8.06 7.38 -18.13
C PHE A 377 -8.23 8.82 -18.63
N GLY A 378 -7.81 9.84 -17.82
CA GLY A 378 -8.08 11.25 -18.14
C GLY A 378 -9.59 11.48 -18.28
N GLY A 379 -10.13 12.64 -18.09
CA GLY A 379 -11.59 12.89 -18.18
C GLY A 379 -12.27 12.56 -19.52
N GLY A 380 -11.60 11.84 -20.44
CA GLY A 380 -12.02 11.65 -21.83
C GLY A 380 -12.80 10.37 -22.12
N GLY A 381 -13.47 9.75 -21.17
CA GLY A 381 -14.20 8.52 -21.50
C GLY A 381 -15.15 8.01 -20.42
N ALA A 382 -14.96 8.37 -19.18
CA ALA A 382 -15.82 7.95 -18.08
C ALA A 382 -16.87 9.04 -17.77
N GLN A 383 -18.10 8.61 -17.53
CA GLN A 383 -19.19 9.50 -17.16
C GLN A 383 -19.12 9.92 -15.68
N ALA A 384 -18.48 9.10 -14.84
CA ALA A 384 -18.19 9.41 -13.45
C ALA A 384 -16.80 8.88 -13.06
N VAL A 385 -16.17 9.53 -12.07
CA VAL A 385 -14.86 9.13 -11.53
C VAL A 385 -14.97 8.96 -10.03
N LEU A 386 -14.50 7.81 -9.53
CA LEU A 386 -14.32 7.53 -8.12
C LEU A 386 -12.82 7.56 -7.81
N PRO A 387 -12.33 8.56 -7.05
CA PRO A 387 -10.94 8.59 -6.61
C PRO A 387 -10.62 7.41 -5.71
N PHE A 388 -9.55 6.68 -6.02
CA PHE A 388 -9.14 5.49 -5.28
C PHE A 388 -7.64 5.21 -5.45
N GLY A 389 -7.00 4.80 -4.38
CA GLY A 389 -5.60 4.37 -4.38
C GLY A 389 -4.60 5.53 -4.40
N PHE A 390 -3.32 5.16 -4.46
CA PHE A 390 -2.20 6.10 -4.54
C PHE A 390 -1.91 6.47 -6.02
N ALA A 391 -1.69 7.72 -6.38
CA ALA A 391 -1.78 8.91 -5.53
C ALA A 391 -3.07 9.66 -5.86
N THR A 392 -3.83 9.96 -4.81
CA THR A 392 -5.13 10.64 -4.94
C THR A 392 -5.13 11.93 -4.12
N PRO A 393 -4.36 12.96 -4.53
CA PRO A 393 -4.14 14.16 -3.73
C PRO A 393 -5.35 15.09 -3.60
N LEU A 394 -6.38 14.90 -4.42
CA LEU A 394 -7.57 15.75 -4.41
C LEU A 394 -8.72 15.19 -3.59
N TRP A 395 -8.58 13.96 -3.09
CA TRP A 395 -9.59 13.33 -2.27
C TRP A 395 -9.02 12.96 -0.89
N HIS A 396 -9.76 13.28 0.16
CA HIS A 396 -9.39 13.03 1.55
C HIS A 396 -10.50 12.31 2.30
N ALA A 397 -10.15 11.27 3.04
CA ALA A 397 -11.07 10.52 3.87
C ALA A 397 -11.18 11.16 5.26
N VAL A 398 -12.24 11.95 5.49
CA VAL A 398 -12.53 12.59 6.78
C VAL A 398 -13.45 11.75 7.68
N ALA A 399 -13.94 10.64 7.16
CA ALA A 399 -14.80 9.69 7.87
C ALA A 399 -14.30 8.26 7.62
N ASP A 400 -14.73 7.34 8.46
CA ASP A 400 -14.40 5.92 8.33
C ASP A 400 -14.95 5.35 7.03
N THR A 401 -14.08 5.18 6.05
CA THR A 401 -14.40 4.70 4.70
C THR A 401 -13.49 3.52 4.31
N PRO A 402 -13.57 2.39 4.99
CA PRO A 402 -12.74 1.24 4.65
C PRO A 402 -13.03 0.75 3.22
N PHE A 403 -12.08 0.03 2.63
CA PHE A 403 -12.26 -0.68 1.36
C PHE A 403 -11.90 -2.17 1.44
N VAL A 404 -11.45 -2.66 2.60
CA VAL A 404 -11.20 -4.07 2.88
C VAL A 404 -12.25 -4.64 3.83
N GLY A 405 -12.45 -5.96 3.79
CA GLY A 405 -13.42 -6.64 4.63
C GLY A 405 -14.88 -6.38 4.21
N PHE A 406 -15.82 -6.85 5.00
CA PHE A 406 -17.25 -6.66 4.73
C PHE A 406 -17.69 -5.21 4.82
N ARG A 407 -17.17 -4.46 5.81
CA ARG A 407 -17.43 -3.02 5.93
C ARG A 407 -16.85 -2.27 4.74
N GLY A 408 -15.69 -2.71 4.26
CA GLY A 408 -15.07 -2.18 3.05
C GLY A 408 -15.90 -2.44 1.80
N ALA A 409 -16.40 -3.65 1.61
CA ALA A 409 -17.29 -3.98 0.51
C ALA A 409 -18.55 -3.10 0.52
N ALA A 410 -19.18 -2.92 1.69
CA ALA A 410 -20.34 -2.04 1.85
C ALA A 410 -20.03 -0.58 1.49
N THR A 411 -18.92 -0.05 2.02
CA THR A 411 -18.53 1.36 1.84
C THR A 411 -18.15 1.63 0.39
N LEU A 412 -17.36 0.74 -0.23
CA LEU A 412 -16.95 0.89 -1.61
C LEU A 412 -18.15 0.80 -2.56
N ALA A 413 -19.07 -0.16 -2.34
CA ALA A 413 -20.31 -0.25 -3.09
C ALA A 413 -21.15 1.03 -2.95
N HIS A 414 -21.27 1.59 -1.73
CA HIS A 414 -21.98 2.84 -1.51
C HIS A 414 -21.37 4.01 -2.29
N ARG A 415 -20.05 4.23 -2.19
CA ARG A 415 -19.33 5.28 -2.94
C ARG A 415 -19.48 5.15 -4.45
N MET A 416 -19.42 3.92 -4.97
CA MET A 416 -19.65 3.63 -6.39
C MET A 416 -21.09 4.00 -6.79
N ALA A 417 -22.09 3.61 -5.97
CA ALA A 417 -23.48 3.90 -6.24
C ALA A 417 -23.76 5.41 -6.24
N GLU A 418 -23.19 6.17 -5.31
CA GLU A 418 -23.31 7.63 -5.29
C GLU A 418 -22.83 8.24 -6.60
N LYS A 419 -21.66 7.83 -7.09
CA LYS A 419 -21.09 8.32 -8.35
C LYS A 419 -21.93 7.95 -9.58
N LEU A 420 -22.42 6.72 -9.64
CA LEU A 420 -23.31 6.28 -10.74
C LEU A 420 -24.67 7.00 -10.72
N MET A 421 -25.24 7.28 -9.53
CA MET A 421 -26.52 8.00 -9.40
C MET A 421 -26.37 9.51 -9.68
N GLU A 422 -25.25 10.14 -9.31
CA GLU A 422 -24.94 11.53 -9.67
C GLU A 422 -24.96 11.72 -11.18
N ARG A 423 -24.43 10.77 -11.95
CA ARG A 423 -24.48 10.76 -13.41
C ARG A 423 -25.90 10.87 -13.94
N VAL A 424 -26.82 10.07 -13.42
CA VAL A 424 -28.21 10.04 -13.87
C VAL A 424 -28.90 11.37 -13.61
N ARG A 425 -28.59 12.03 -12.51
CA ARG A 425 -29.13 13.38 -12.19
C ARG A 425 -28.60 14.46 -13.13
N ASN A 426 -27.32 14.40 -13.49
CA ASN A 426 -26.68 15.40 -14.35
C ASN A 426 -27.05 15.22 -15.85
N ALA A 427 -27.55 14.06 -16.24
CA ALA A 427 -28.02 13.79 -17.61
C ALA A 427 -29.48 14.18 -17.86
N ARG A 428 -30.22 14.56 -16.84
CA ARG A 428 -31.59 15.10 -16.89
C ARG A 428 -31.56 16.62 -16.84
#